data_d9e657ec76f7c9e2d6cde0f731d1fe81
#
_entry.id   d9e657ec76f7c9e2d6cde0f731d1fe81
#
_cell.length_a   1.000
_cell.length_b   1.000
_cell.length_c   1.000
_cell.angle_alpha   90.00
_cell.angle_beta   90.00
_cell.angle_gamma   90.00
#
_symmetry.space_group_name_H-M   'P 1'
#
loop_
_entity.id
_entity.type
_entity.pdbx_description
1 polymer ?
#
loop_
_entity_poly.entity_id
_entity_poly.type
_entity_poly.pdbx_seq_one_letter_code
_entity_poly.pdbx_strand_id
1 'polypeptide(L)'
;LHDAHIRFALRIGANAVCEKPLVMNPWNAGALQKIEKETGKRIETILQLRLHPSIVALKKRIEASPVDRRFDVELTYVTPRGRWYLYSWKGDKDKSGGIATNIGIHFFDTMCWVFGAVKENIVHVSEPTKAAGFLELERARVRWFLSTDALDLPSSKNTGALKSYRSIKIQDEEI
;
A
#
# COMPACT_ATOMS: atom_id res chain seq x y z
N LEU A 1 13.82 -4.51 10.33
CA LEU A 1 13.55 -5.10 11.67
C LEU A 1 12.79 -6.42 11.56
N HIS A 2 11.71 -6.49 10.77
CA HIS A 2 10.89 -7.71 10.67
C HIS A 2 11.66 -8.90 10.11
N ASP A 3 12.50 -8.68 9.10
CA ASP A 3 13.21 -9.74 8.36
C ASP A 3 13.96 -10.72 9.26
N ALA A 4 14.78 -10.22 10.21
CA ALA A 4 15.56 -11.08 11.11
C ALA A 4 14.67 -11.94 12.03
N HIS A 5 13.63 -11.33 12.60
CA HIS A 5 12.69 -12.04 13.47
C HIS A 5 11.87 -13.09 12.72
N ILE A 6 11.45 -12.77 11.49
CA ILE A 6 10.74 -13.71 10.63
C ILE A 6 11.63 -14.92 10.30
N ARG A 7 12.87 -14.68 9.86
CA ARG A 7 13.83 -15.76 9.57
C ARG A 7 14.07 -16.65 10.79
N PHE A 8 14.18 -16.06 11.96
CA PHE A 8 14.34 -16.80 13.20
C PHE A 8 13.10 -17.67 13.48
N ALA A 9 11.89 -17.08 13.44
CA ALA A 9 10.64 -17.79 13.69
C ALA A 9 10.48 -19.01 12.75
N LEU A 10 10.68 -18.82 11.44
CA LEU A 10 10.54 -19.91 10.47
C LEU A 10 11.54 -21.04 10.74
N ARG A 11 12.79 -20.71 11.07
CA ARG A 11 13.85 -21.70 11.30
C ARG A 11 13.68 -22.51 12.57
N ILE A 12 13.03 -21.95 13.59
CA ILE A 12 12.66 -22.72 14.80
C ILE A 12 11.33 -23.47 14.66
N GLY A 13 10.73 -23.47 13.46
CA GLY A 13 9.51 -24.24 13.17
C GLY A 13 8.20 -23.51 13.48
N ALA A 14 8.22 -22.19 13.69
CA ALA A 14 7.03 -21.37 13.92
C ALA A 14 6.59 -20.62 12.66
N ASN A 15 5.29 -20.38 12.49
CA ASN A 15 4.78 -19.39 11.54
C ASN A 15 5.04 -17.97 12.06
N ALA A 16 5.17 -17.01 11.14
CA ALA A 16 5.39 -15.61 11.48
C ALA A 16 4.20 -14.75 11.07
N VAL A 17 3.64 -13.98 12.00
CA VAL A 17 2.68 -12.91 11.70
C VAL A 17 3.39 -11.58 11.95
N CYS A 18 3.41 -10.69 10.98
CA CYS A 18 4.13 -9.43 11.11
C CYS A 18 3.36 -8.23 10.56
N GLU A 19 3.68 -7.06 11.12
CA GLU A 19 3.21 -5.78 10.59
C GLU A 19 3.89 -5.45 9.25
N LYS A 20 3.21 -4.61 8.50
CA LYS A 20 3.74 -4.03 7.26
C LYS A 20 4.79 -2.93 7.56
N PRO A 21 5.72 -2.68 6.66
CA PRO A 21 6.05 -3.48 5.49
C PRO A 21 6.75 -4.77 5.87
N LEU A 22 6.49 -5.84 5.14
CA LEU A 22 7.15 -7.14 5.36
C LEU A 22 8.68 -7.00 5.28
N VAL A 23 9.14 -6.38 4.22
CA VAL A 23 10.55 -6.07 3.94
C VAL A 23 10.69 -4.71 3.28
N MET A 24 11.92 -4.18 3.26
CA MET A 24 12.22 -2.88 2.64
C MET A 24 12.71 -3.02 1.19
N ASN A 25 13.10 -4.21 0.77
CA ASN A 25 13.57 -4.47 -0.58
C ASN A 25 13.13 -5.86 -1.07
N PRO A 26 13.00 -6.04 -2.41
CA PRO A 26 12.51 -7.30 -2.99
C PRO A 26 13.44 -8.49 -2.78
N TRP A 27 14.74 -8.29 -2.61
CA TRP A 27 15.69 -9.36 -2.33
C TRP A 27 15.38 -10.11 -1.05
N ASN A 28 15.02 -9.36 0.00
CA ASN A 28 14.62 -9.96 1.27
C ASN A 28 13.30 -10.73 1.14
N ALA A 29 12.36 -10.26 0.31
CA ALA A 29 11.14 -11.02 0.05
C ALA A 29 11.44 -12.38 -0.59
N GLY A 30 12.28 -12.42 -1.62
CA GLY A 30 12.72 -13.66 -2.25
C GLY A 30 13.44 -14.61 -1.29
N ALA A 31 14.30 -14.06 -0.44
CA ALA A 31 15.01 -14.85 0.57
C ALA A 31 14.03 -15.43 1.63
N LEU A 32 13.01 -14.69 2.03
CA LEU A 32 11.97 -15.17 2.95
C LEU A 32 11.13 -16.27 2.31
N GLN A 33 10.72 -16.11 1.04
CA GLN A 33 10.00 -17.15 0.30
C GLN A 33 10.79 -18.47 0.20
N LYS A 34 12.11 -18.39 0.04
CA LYS A 34 12.96 -19.58 0.05
C LYS A 34 12.88 -20.29 1.39
N ILE A 35 12.98 -19.56 2.51
CA ILE A 35 12.90 -20.15 3.85
C ILE A 35 11.50 -20.74 4.10
N GLU A 36 10.42 -20.09 3.66
CA GLU A 36 9.06 -20.66 3.74
C GLU A 36 8.99 -22.04 3.06
N LYS A 37 9.54 -22.15 1.85
CA LYS A 37 9.59 -23.41 1.09
C LYS A 37 10.45 -24.48 1.80
N GLU A 38 11.58 -24.09 2.35
CA GLU A 38 12.51 -25.00 3.05
C GLU A 38 11.93 -25.52 4.37
N THR A 39 11.21 -24.67 5.10
CA THR A 39 10.70 -25.00 6.44
C THR A 39 9.25 -25.52 6.44
N GLY A 40 8.49 -25.30 5.36
CA GLY A 40 7.07 -25.56 5.30
C GLY A 40 6.23 -24.61 6.19
N LYS A 41 6.84 -23.55 6.72
CA LYS A 41 6.18 -22.55 7.57
C LYS A 41 5.73 -21.36 6.73
N ARG A 42 4.85 -20.52 7.29
CA ARG A 42 4.21 -19.41 6.57
C ARG A 42 4.52 -18.07 7.21
N ILE A 43 4.52 -17.05 6.36
CA ILE A 43 4.59 -15.65 6.74
C ILE A 43 3.27 -14.99 6.39
N GLU A 44 2.63 -14.40 7.38
CA GLU A 44 1.39 -13.62 7.21
C GLU A 44 1.67 -12.15 7.50
N THR A 45 1.41 -11.28 6.53
CA THR A 45 1.57 -9.83 6.70
C THR A 45 0.22 -9.18 6.94
N ILE A 46 0.14 -8.30 7.94
CA ILE A 46 -1.10 -7.61 8.28
C ILE A 46 -1.40 -6.51 7.26
N LEU A 47 -2.37 -6.78 6.37
CA LEU A 47 -2.83 -5.90 5.30
C LEU A 47 -4.35 -5.71 5.43
N GLN A 48 -4.76 -5.06 6.51
CA GLN A 48 -6.14 -5.02 6.99
C GLN A 48 -7.15 -4.36 6.04
N LEU A 49 -6.71 -3.53 5.08
CA LEU A 49 -7.64 -2.92 4.12
C LEU A 49 -8.37 -3.95 3.26
N ARG A 50 -7.78 -5.12 3.01
CA ARG A 50 -8.45 -6.21 2.31
C ARG A 50 -9.73 -6.69 3.00
N LEU A 51 -9.84 -6.49 4.32
CA LEU A 51 -10.97 -6.90 5.14
C LEU A 51 -12.07 -5.83 5.23
N HIS A 52 -11.82 -4.63 4.70
CA HIS A 52 -12.84 -3.57 4.72
C HIS A 52 -14.03 -3.95 3.85
N PRO A 53 -15.28 -3.84 4.35
CA PRO A 53 -16.48 -4.29 3.62
C PRO A 53 -16.59 -3.74 2.20
N SER A 54 -16.32 -2.44 2.01
CA SER A 54 -16.33 -1.82 0.67
C SER A 54 -15.29 -2.43 -0.26
N ILE A 55 -14.09 -2.76 0.24
CA ILE A 55 -13.03 -3.36 -0.57
C ILE A 55 -13.38 -4.81 -0.94
N VAL A 56 -13.98 -5.56 -0.02
CA VAL A 56 -14.48 -6.93 -0.30
C VAL A 56 -15.60 -6.87 -1.35
N ALA A 57 -16.53 -5.93 -1.22
CA ALA A 57 -17.61 -5.73 -2.20
C ALA A 57 -17.05 -5.32 -3.57
N LEU A 58 -16.08 -4.39 -3.59
CA LEU A 58 -15.38 -3.99 -4.81
C LEU A 58 -14.74 -5.19 -5.50
N LYS A 59 -13.98 -6.01 -4.78
CA LYS A 59 -13.33 -7.19 -5.36
C LYS A 59 -14.34 -8.11 -6.02
N LYS A 60 -15.45 -8.43 -5.33
CA LYS A 60 -16.53 -9.25 -5.90
C LYS A 60 -17.12 -8.65 -7.18
N ARG A 61 -17.33 -7.31 -7.21
CA ARG A 61 -17.82 -6.59 -8.39
C ARG A 61 -16.85 -6.70 -9.57
N ILE A 62 -15.55 -6.56 -9.32
CA ILE A 62 -14.53 -6.69 -10.35
C ILE A 62 -14.43 -8.14 -10.85
N GLU A 63 -14.48 -9.12 -9.98
CA GLU A 63 -14.47 -10.55 -10.36
C GLU A 63 -15.68 -10.94 -11.21
N ALA A 64 -16.84 -10.37 -10.92
CA ALA A 64 -18.08 -10.61 -11.70
C ALA A 64 -18.13 -9.85 -13.04
N SER A 65 -17.24 -8.90 -13.29
CA SER A 65 -17.21 -8.15 -14.54
C SER A 65 -16.42 -8.89 -15.63
N PRO A 66 -16.68 -8.63 -16.95
CA PRO A 66 -15.94 -9.24 -18.04
C PRO A 66 -14.42 -9.19 -17.83
N VAL A 67 -13.71 -10.26 -18.19
CA VAL A 67 -12.27 -10.41 -17.92
C VAL A 67 -11.43 -9.36 -18.65
N ASP A 68 -11.86 -8.94 -19.82
CA ASP A 68 -11.23 -7.93 -20.67
C ASP A 68 -11.53 -6.49 -20.22
N ARG A 69 -12.51 -6.31 -19.33
CA ARG A 69 -12.87 -4.98 -18.82
C ARG A 69 -11.73 -4.35 -18.03
N ARG A 70 -11.37 -3.12 -18.41
CA ARG A 70 -10.37 -2.28 -17.75
C ARG A 70 -11.05 -1.16 -16.98
N PHE A 71 -10.43 -0.75 -15.88
CA PHE A 71 -10.97 0.26 -14.98
C PHE A 71 -9.96 1.40 -14.82
N ASP A 72 -10.45 2.64 -14.91
CA ASP A 72 -9.67 3.81 -14.53
C ASP A 72 -9.93 4.11 -13.05
N VAL A 73 -8.87 4.19 -12.27
CA VAL A 73 -8.91 4.36 -10.81
C VAL A 73 -8.12 5.61 -10.43
N GLU A 74 -8.72 6.42 -9.57
CA GLU A 74 -8.04 7.52 -8.87
C GLU A 74 -7.93 7.18 -7.39
N LEU A 75 -6.70 7.17 -6.89
CA LEU A 75 -6.39 6.91 -5.50
C LEU A 75 -5.76 8.15 -4.89
N THR A 76 -6.40 8.72 -3.89
CA THR A 76 -5.86 9.86 -3.13
C THR A 76 -5.86 9.54 -1.64
N TYR A 77 -4.71 9.72 -1.00
CA TYR A 77 -4.62 9.68 0.45
C TYR A 77 -3.75 10.80 0.98
N VAL A 78 -4.39 11.74 1.66
CA VAL A 78 -3.73 12.83 2.38
C VAL A 78 -3.89 12.58 3.88
N THR A 79 -2.79 12.41 4.58
CA THR A 79 -2.77 12.13 6.02
C THR A 79 -1.74 13.02 6.71
N PRO A 80 -2.12 14.26 7.05
CA PRO A 80 -1.22 15.22 7.65
C PRO A 80 -0.45 14.64 8.83
N ARG A 81 0.84 14.93 8.85
CA ARG A 81 1.74 14.53 9.93
C ARG A 81 2.44 15.77 10.50
N GLY A 82 2.61 15.82 11.80
CA GLY A 82 3.40 16.86 12.43
C GLY A 82 4.90 16.73 12.10
N ARG A 83 5.68 17.76 12.43
CA ARG A 83 7.13 17.79 12.21
C ARG A 83 7.86 16.56 12.78
N TRP A 84 7.35 15.98 13.88
CA TRP A 84 7.88 14.76 14.47
C TRP A 84 8.02 13.60 13.47
N TYR A 85 7.14 13.55 12.46
CA TYR A 85 7.18 12.50 11.44
C TYR A 85 8.48 12.58 10.63
N LEU A 86 8.87 13.80 10.20
CA LEU A 86 10.06 14.01 9.40
C LEU A 86 11.36 13.77 10.20
N TYR A 87 11.34 14.03 11.52
CA TYR A 87 12.49 13.78 12.41
C TYR A 87 12.57 12.34 12.92
N SER A 88 11.50 11.56 12.76
CA SER A 88 11.49 10.15 13.15
C SER A 88 12.07 9.28 12.03
N TRP A 89 12.32 8.00 12.34
CA TRP A 89 12.73 7.01 11.35
C TRP A 89 11.73 6.88 10.18
N LYS A 90 10.47 7.30 10.37
CA LYS A 90 9.41 7.27 9.34
C LYS A 90 9.63 8.30 8.24
N GLY A 91 10.27 9.44 8.56
CA GLY A 91 10.64 10.45 7.58
C GLY A 91 11.94 10.14 6.82
N ASP A 92 12.73 9.23 7.36
CA ASP A 92 13.97 8.75 6.74
C ASP A 92 13.63 7.71 5.65
N LYS A 93 13.89 8.06 4.39
CA LYS A 93 13.56 7.22 3.24
C LYS A 93 14.31 5.88 3.26
N ASP A 94 15.53 5.87 3.73
CA ASP A 94 16.37 4.66 3.78
C ASP A 94 15.87 3.68 4.85
N LYS A 95 15.22 4.19 5.90
CA LYS A 95 14.67 3.37 6.98
C LYS A 95 13.21 2.99 6.79
N SER A 96 12.42 3.85 6.14
CA SER A 96 10.97 3.67 6.01
C SER A 96 10.51 3.28 4.60
N GLY A 97 11.36 3.45 3.59
CA GLY A 97 11.01 3.36 2.18
C GLY A 97 10.20 4.57 1.68
N GLY A 98 10.11 5.63 2.49
CA GLY A 98 9.35 6.83 2.17
C GLY A 98 7.83 6.64 2.25
N ILE A 99 7.11 7.65 1.76
CA ILE A 99 5.64 7.71 1.84
C ILE A 99 4.99 6.53 1.09
N ALA A 100 5.48 6.20 -0.09
CA ALA A 100 4.91 5.12 -0.90
C ALA A 100 4.94 3.78 -0.17
N THR A 101 6.06 3.44 0.46
CA THR A 101 6.20 2.18 1.20
C THR A 101 5.52 2.24 2.57
N ASN A 102 5.74 3.31 3.35
CA ASN A 102 5.25 3.35 4.72
C ASN A 102 3.73 3.60 4.81
N ILE A 103 3.19 4.46 3.94
CA ILE A 103 1.79 4.88 3.92
C ILE A 103 1.02 4.20 2.78
N GLY A 104 1.61 4.16 1.59
CA GLY A 104 0.96 3.66 0.38
C GLY A 104 0.78 2.16 0.32
N ILE A 105 1.57 1.38 1.06
CA ILE A 105 1.58 -0.09 0.98
C ILE A 105 0.18 -0.73 1.06
N HIS A 106 -0.68 -0.25 1.94
CA HIS A 106 -2.04 -0.78 2.09
C HIS A 106 -2.89 -0.57 0.85
N PHE A 107 -2.73 0.59 0.19
CA PHE A 107 -3.48 0.92 -1.01
C PHE A 107 -2.95 0.16 -2.22
N PHE A 108 -1.63 0.11 -2.39
CA PHE A 108 -1.01 -0.64 -3.48
C PHE A 108 -1.32 -2.12 -3.37
N ASP A 109 -1.25 -2.68 -2.17
CA ASP A 109 -1.68 -4.05 -1.91
C ASP A 109 -3.14 -4.28 -2.27
N THR A 110 -4.03 -3.37 -1.86
CA THR A 110 -5.46 -3.43 -2.19
C THR A 110 -5.68 -3.36 -3.70
N MET A 111 -4.99 -2.46 -4.41
CA MET A 111 -5.10 -2.35 -5.88
C MET A 111 -4.65 -3.64 -6.56
N CYS A 112 -3.51 -4.19 -6.17
CA CYS A 112 -3.03 -5.47 -6.70
C CYS A 112 -4.00 -6.62 -6.39
N TRP A 113 -4.54 -6.68 -5.17
CA TRP A 113 -5.48 -7.73 -4.76
C TRP A 113 -6.80 -7.69 -5.53
N VAL A 114 -7.28 -6.49 -5.86
CA VAL A 114 -8.56 -6.28 -6.58
C VAL A 114 -8.39 -6.42 -8.09
N PHE A 115 -7.34 -5.82 -8.68
CA PHE A 115 -7.20 -5.64 -10.13
C PHE A 115 -6.10 -6.48 -10.78
N GLY A 116 -5.40 -7.32 -10.00
CA GLY A 116 -4.38 -8.22 -10.51
C GLY A 116 -2.96 -7.67 -10.47
N ALA A 117 -2.05 -8.36 -11.15
CA ALA A 117 -0.62 -8.08 -11.09
C ALA A 117 -0.23 -6.73 -11.72
N VAL A 118 0.88 -6.18 -11.23
CA VAL A 118 1.50 -4.97 -11.78
C VAL A 118 2.14 -5.27 -13.11
N LYS A 119 1.81 -4.48 -14.14
CA LYS A 119 2.45 -4.48 -15.46
C LYS A 119 3.47 -3.37 -15.60
N GLU A 120 3.15 -2.19 -15.08
CA GLU A 120 4.02 -1.03 -15.12
C GLU A 120 3.82 -0.15 -13.89
N ASN A 121 4.88 0.49 -13.41
CA ASN A 121 4.84 1.46 -12.34
C ASN A 121 5.70 2.67 -12.70
N ILE A 122 5.09 3.84 -12.75
CA ILE A 122 5.75 5.11 -13.04
C ILE A 122 5.57 6.03 -11.83
N VAL A 123 6.68 6.51 -11.28
CA VAL A 123 6.69 7.48 -10.18
C VAL A 123 6.99 8.86 -10.76
N HIS A 124 6.03 9.78 -10.65
CA HIS A 124 6.17 11.15 -11.15
C HIS A 124 6.70 12.11 -10.07
N VAL A 125 6.30 11.88 -8.81
CA VAL A 125 6.70 12.68 -7.65
C VAL A 125 7.19 11.75 -6.54
N SER A 126 8.36 12.04 -5.97
CA SER A 126 8.93 11.32 -4.84
C SER A 126 9.67 12.31 -3.93
N GLU A 127 8.90 12.99 -3.09
CA GLU A 127 9.37 14.01 -2.14
C GLU A 127 9.22 13.51 -0.69
N PRO A 128 9.82 14.15 0.30
CA PRO A 128 9.70 13.75 1.71
C PRO A 128 8.26 13.75 2.23
N THR A 129 7.39 14.63 1.68
CA THR A 129 6.00 14.79 2.12
C THR A 129 4.97 14.36 1.10
N LYS A 130 5.37 14.10 -0.16
CA LYS A 130 4.47 13.80 -1.28
C LYS A 130 5.01 12.71 -2.17
N ALA A 131 4.12 11.88 -2.66
CA ALA A 131 4.44 10.92 -3.71
C ALA A 131 3.25 10.77 -4.64
N ALA A 132 3.50 10.69 -5.94
CA ALA A 132 2.48 10.52 -6.95
C ALA A 132 2.99 9.69 -8.12
N GLY A 133 2.07 9.02 -8.80
CA GLY A 133 2.46 8.22 -9.96
C GLY A 133 1.28 7.52 -10.63
N PHE A 134 1.67 6.60 -11.47
CA PHE A 134 0.76 5.78 -12.26
C PHE A 134 1.13 4.31 -12.08
N LEU A 135 0.13 3.47 -11.97
CA LEU A 135 0.27 2.03 -11.82
C LEU A 135 -0.63 1.34 -12.84
N GLU A 136 -0.03 0.61 -13.78
CA GLU A 136 -0.75 -0.25 -14.71
C GLU A 136 -0.86 -1.64 -14.11
N LEU A 137 -2.10 -2.12 -13.95
CA LEU A 137 -2.43 -3.46 -13.46
C LEU A 137 -3.08 -4.28 -14.57
N GLU A 138 -3.28 -5.58 -14.34
CA GLU A 138 -3.95 -6.45 -15.31
C GLU A 138 -5.32 -5.91 -15.72
N ARG A 139 -6.09 -5.38 -14.77
CA ARG A 139 -7.46 -4.92 -14.96
C ARG A 139 -7.72 -3.45 -14.66
N ALA A 140 -6.68 -2.65 -14.29
CA ALA A 140 -6.86 -1.25 -13.99
C ALA A 140 -5.67 -0.38 -14.37
N ARG A 141 -5.96 0.91 -14.57
CA ARG A 141 -5.00 2.00 -14.63
C ARG A 141 -5.25 2.88 -13.42
N VAL A 142 -4.27 2.98 -12.53
CA VAL A 142 -4.40 3.68 -11.25
C VAL A 142 -3.54 4.93 -11.25
N ARG A 143 -4.15 6.11 -11.19
CA ARG A 143 -3.47 7.37 -10.85
C ARG A 143 -3.50 7.48 -9.33
N TRP A 144 -2.34 7.63 -8.72
CA TRP A 144 -2.26 7.69 -7.27
C TRP A 144 -1.52 8.92 -6.76
N PHE A 145 -2.01 9.47 -5.65
CA PHE A 145 -1.42 10.58 -4.93
C PHE A 145 -1.46 10.33 -3.43
N LEU A 146 -0.30 10.49 -2.78
CA LEU A 146 -0.10 10.32 -1.34
C LEU A 146 0.55 11.57 -0.78
N SER A 147 0.04 12.10 0.33
CA SER A 147 0.65 13.27 1.00
C SER A 147 0.54 13.19 2.52
N THR A 148 1.55 13.76 3.19
CA THR A 148 1.56 14.03 4.63
C THR A 148 1.42 15.52 4.94
N ASP A 149 1.23 16.35 3.93
CA ASP A 149 1.06 17.79 4.06
C ASP A 149 -0.42 18.17 4.22
N ALA A 150 -0.73 18.98 5.22
CA ALA A 150 -2.09 19.46 5.45
C ALA A 150 -2.60 20.40 4.33
N LEU A 151 -1.68 21.06 3.61
CA LEU A 151 -2.03 21.95 2.50
C LEU A 151 -2.63 21.20 1.30
N ASP A 152 -2.41 19.89 1.21
CA ASP A 152 -2.97 19.06 0.16
C ASP A 152 -4.37 18.50 0.48
N LEU A 153 -4.92 18.84 1.66
CA LEU A 153 -6.32 18.51 1.97
C LEU A 153 -7.26 19.29 1.06
N PRO A 154 -8.30 18.65 0.51
CA PRO A 154 -9.33 19.36 -0.27
C PRO A 154 -9.91 20.54 0.52
N SER A 155 -10.07 21.71 -0.12
CA SER A 155 -10.50 22.96 0.52
C SER A 155 -11.83 22.83 1.27
N SER A 156 -12.77 22.02 0.75
CA SER A 156 -14.04 21.69 1.41
C SER A 156 -13.87 20.87 2.69
N LYS A 157 -12.70 20.31 2.90
CA LYS A 157 -12.34 19.42 4.02
C LYS A 157 -11.33 20.06 4.98
N ASN A 158 -10.81 21.25 4.64
CA ASN A 158 -9.81 21.96 5.46
C ASN A 158 -10.49 22.85 6.53
N THR A 159 -11.49 22.31 7.22
CA THR A 159 -12.21 22.99 8.31
C THR A 159 -11.59 22.77 9.69
N GLY A 160 -10.32 22.45 9.78
CA GLY A 160 -9.61 22.19 11.06
C GLY A 160 -9.99 20.87 11.75
N ALA A 161 -11.10 20.26 11.36
CA ALA A 161 -11.60 19.00 11.94
C ALA A 161 -11.10 17.74 11.25
N LEU A 162 -10.68 17.81 9.99
CA LEU A 162 -10.29 16.65 9.22
C LEU A 162 -8.82 16.33 9.40
N LYS A 163 -8.58 15.18 10.00
CA LYS A 163 -7.24 14.65 10.24
C LYS A 163 -6.66 13.88 9.03
N SER A 164 -7.47 13.50 8.05
CA SER A 164 -7.04 12.82 6.82
C SER A 164 -8.14 12.84 5.76
N TYR A 165 -7.74 12.69 4.50
CA TYR A 165 -8.64 12.50 3.36
C TYR A 165 -8.22 11.24 2.61
N ARG A 166 -9.16 10.34 2.40
CA ARG A 166 -8.99 9.11 1.64
C ARG A 166 -10.08 9.02 0.59
N SER A 167 -9.70 8.75 -0.64
CA SER A 167 -10.62 8.58 -1.76
C SER A 167 -10.09 7.50 -2.71
N ILE A 168 -10.95 6.61 -3.10
CA ILE A 168 -10.74 5.67 -4.20
C ILE A 168 -11.93 5.85 -5.13
N LYS A 169 -11.69 6.39 -6.33
CA LYS A 169 -12.72 6.55 -7.36
C LYS A 169 -12.47 5.58 -8.48
N ILE A 170 -13.52 4.95 -8.96
CA ILE A 170 -13.49 4.04 -10.10
C ILE A 170 -14.49 4.55 -11.12
N GLN A 171 -14.00 5.02 -12.28
CA GLN A 171 -14.87 5.62 -13.30
C GLN A 171 -15.81 6.68 -12.69
N ASP A 172 -15.26 7.59 -11.87
CA ASP A 172 -15.95 8.68 -11.16
C ASP A 172 -16.87 8.25 -9.97
N GLU A 173 -17.04 6.96 -9.70
CA GLU A 173 -17.74 6.47 -8.52
C GLU A 173 -16.79 6.34 -7.32
N GLU A 174 -17.10 6.99 -6.20
CA GLU A 174 -16.32 6.88 -4.94
C GLU A 174 -16.71 5.61 -4.17
N ILE A 175 -15.67 4.89 -3.66
CA ILE A 175 -15.80 3.59 -2.99
C ILE A 175 -15.62 3.72 -1.47
#